data_64b457ed5342ab63592d0467a0ddf869
#
_entry.id   64b457ed5342ab63592d0467a0ddf869
#
_cell.length_a   1.000
_cell.length_b   1.000
_cell.length_c   1.000
_cell.angle_alpha   90.00
_cell.angle_beta   90.00
_cell.angle_gamma   90.00
#
_symmetry.space_group_name_H-M   'P 1'
#
loop_
_entity.id
_entity.type
_entity.pdbx_description
1 polymer ?
#
loop_
_entity_poly.entity_id
_entity_poly.type
_entity_poly.pdbx_seq_one_letter_code
_entity_poly.pdbx_strand_id
1 'polypeptide(L)'
;MANREYNVLFLCTGNSARSIFAECIVNQLGRGKFRGFSAGSHPRGKINPHTLYELERNNYLTTDLRSKDWSEFETADAPKMDFVFTVCDKAAAEVCPVWPGQPMTAHWGVRDPAEEEGNEMAKKAAFARAFKELQNRISIFVSLPIHSLDKLKLQEKLDEIGRTRFEGSHDESPSTSPDTSTHPAA
;
A
#
# COMPACT_ATOMS: atom_id res chain seq x y z
N MET A 1 3.99 -25.99 -18.24
CA MET A 1 3.35 -24.71 -18.58
C MET A 1 4.04 -23.60 -17.79
N ALA A 2 4.56 -22.58 -18.45
CA ALA A 2 5.15 -21.46 -17.74
C ALA A 2 4.07 -20.80 -16.87
N ASN A 3 4.30 -20.74 -15.55
CA ASN A 3 3.43 -19.98 -14.67
C ASN A 3 3.53 -18.52 -15.06
N ARG A 4 2.41 -17.94 -15.52
CA ARG A 4 2.29 -16.52 -15.82
C ARG A 4 2.50 -15.74 -14.52
N GLU A 5 3.37 -14.73 -14.52
CA GLU A 5 3.45 -13.77 -13.44
C GLU A 5 2.23 -12.84 -13.44
N TYR A 6 1.72 -12.52 -12.27
CA TYR A 6 0.65 -11.56 -12.06
C TYR A 6 1.22 -10.15 -11.83
N ASN A 7 0.71 -9.18 -12.57
CA ASN A 7 1.10 -7.78 -12.42
C ASN A 7 0.27 -7.10 -11.34
N VAL A 8 0.94 -6.47 -10.39
CA VAL A 8 0.32 -5.79 -9.24
C VAL A 8 0.76 -4.34 -9.20
N LEU A 9 -0.18 -3.41 -9.24
CA LEU A 9 0.09 -1.98 -9.11
C LEU A 9 -0.36 -1.49 -7.74
N PHE A 10 0.55 -0.84 -7.02
CA PHE A 10 0.26 -0.16 -5.76
C PHE A 10 0.19 1.34 -5.96
N LEU A 11 -0.91 1.94 -5.50
CA LEU A 11 -1.20 3.35 -5.66
C LEU A 11 -1.21 4.10 -4.32
N CYS A 12 -0.55 5.23 -4.28
CA CYS A 12 -0.75 6.25 -3.25
C CYS A 12 -0.70 7.63 -3.90
N THR A 13 -0.83 8.71 -3.13
CA THR A 13 -0.82 10.06 -3.69
C THR A 13 0.57 10.45 -4.18
N GLY A 14 1.57 10.40 -3.30
CA GLY A 14 2.91 10.94 -3.58
C GLY A 14 3.91 9.98 -4.20
N ASN A 15 3.65 8.69 -4.22
CA ASN A 15 4.59 7.66 -4.70
C ASN A 15 6.03 7.87 -4.20
N SER A 16 6.18 8.03 -2.89
CA SER A 16 7.47 8.30 -2.26
C SER A 16 7.77 7.40 -1.04
N ALA A 17 6.77 6.71 -0.48
CA ALA A 17 6.90 5.86 0.70
C ALA A 17 6.08 4.56 0.59
N ARG A 18 4.80 4.58 0.95
CA ARG A 18 3.94 3.37 1.10
C ARG A 18 3.88 2.52 -0.16
N SER A 19 3.59 3.10 -1.31
CA SER A 19 3.52 2.36 -2.58
C SER A 19 4.89 1.86 -3.05
N ILE A 20 5.96 2.59 -2.75
CA ILE A 20 7.34 2.16 -3.01
C ILE A 20 7.70 0.94 -2.14
N PHE A 21 7.37 0.96 -0.85
CA PHE A 21 7.53 -0.22 0.01
C PHE A 21 6.81 -1.44 -0.56
N ALA A 22 5.55 -1.26 -0.94
CA ALA A 22 4.73 -2.36 -1.44
C ALA A 22 5.29 -2.95 -2.74
N GLU A 23 5.73 -2.12 -3.68
CA GLU A 23 6.42 -2.55 -4.91
C GLU A 23 7.64 -3.42 -4.60
N CYS A 24 8.53 -2.95 -3.74
CA CYS A 24 9.74 -3.67 -3.35
C CYS A 24 9.42 -5.00 -2.67
N ILE A 25 8.47 -4.99 -1.73
CA ILE A 25 8.10 -6.17 -0.94
C ILE A 25 7.50 -7.26 -1.84
N VAL A 26 6.54 -6.92 -2.72
CA VAL A 26 5.93 -7.92 -3.61
C VAL A 26 6.92 -8.48 -4.62
N ASN A 27 7.85 -7.67 -5.12
CA ASN A 27 8.91 -8.13 -6.02
C ASN A 27 9.88 -9.10 -5.34
N GLN A 28 10.10 -8.97 -4.04
CA GLN A 28 10.95 -9.89 -3.28
C GLN A 28 10.20 -11.14 -2.83
N LEU A 29 9.07 -10.98 -2.13
CA LEU A 29 8.29 -12.10 -1.57
C LEU A 29 7.55 -12.89 -2.64
N GLY A 30 7.13 -12.23 -3.70
CA GLY A 30 6.36 -12.81 -4.79
C GLY A 30 7.17 -13.19 -6.03
N ARG A 31 8.50 -13.20 -5.94
CA ARG A 31 9.40 -13.49 -7.08
C ARG A 31 8.99 -14.76 -7.83
N GLY A 32 8.84 -14.64 -9.16
CA GLY A 32 8.43 -15.74 -10.04
C GLY A 32 6.91 -15.97 -10.09
N LYS A 33 6.13 -15.32 -9.24
CA LYS A 33 4.67 -15.38 -9.23
C LYS A 33 4.03 -14.00 -9.44
N PHE A 34 4.67 -12.95 -8.92
CA PHE A 34 4.18 -11.58 -9.00
C PHE A 34 5.25 -10.63 -9.50
N ARG A 35 4.82 -9.60 -10.22
CA ARG A 35 5.61 -8.46 -10.61
C ARG A 35 4.93 -7.19 -10.11
N GLY A 36 5.60 -6.46 -9.22
CA GLY A 36 5.09 -5.26 -8.58
C GLY A 36 5.48 -3.98 -9.31
N PHE A 37 4.55 -3.05 -9.29
CA PHE A 37 4.69 -1.68 -9.79
C PHE A 37 4.10 -0.72 -8.76
N SER A 38 4.50 0.54 -8.80
CA SER A 38 3.90 1.59 -7.98
C SER A 38 3.76 2.89 -8.75
N ALA A 39 2.78 3.69 -8.37
CA ALA A 39 2.57 5.02 -8.92
C ALA A 39 1.80 5.92 -7.94
N GLY A 40 1.74 7.21 -8.26
CA GLY A 40 0.97 8.19 -7.52
C GLY A 40 0.10 9.04 -8.42
N SER A 41 -0.98 9.58 -7.85
CA SER A 41 -1.82 10.58 -8.53
C SER A 41 -1.13 11.95 -8.62
N HIS A 42 -0.29 12.26 -7.62
CA HIS A 42 0.48 13.50 -7.51
C HIS A 42 1.90 13.15 -7.05
N PRO A 43 2.72 12.52 -7.91
CA PRO A 43 4.02 12.03 -7.51
C PRO A 43 4.94 13.17 -7.09
N ARG A 44 5.72 12.94 -6.02
CA ARG A 44 6.69 13.92 -5.53
C ARG A 44 7.95 14.02 -6.40
N GLY A 45 8.14 13.12 -7.35
CA GLY A 45 9.30 13.05 -8.23
C GLY A 45 10.57 12.52 -7.59
N LYS A 46 10.55 12.23 -6.28
CA LYS A 46 11.66 11.66 -5.54
C LYS A 46 11.17 10.73 -4.44
N ILE A 47 11.99 9.74 -4.10
CA ILE A 47 11.73 8.82 -2.99
C ILE A 47 12.07 9.52 -1.66
N ASN A 48 11.24 9.31 -0.64
CA ASN A 48 11.53 9.83 0.69
C ASN A 48 12.81 9.17 1.25
N PRO A 49 13.75 9.95 1.83
CA PRO A 49 14.99 9.38 2.39
C PRO A 49 14.78 8.31 3.45
N HIS A 50 13.73 8.43 4.28
CA HIS A 50 13.39 7.40 5.28
C HIS A 50 12.89 6.10 4.63
N THR A 51 12.25 6.20 3.46
CA THR A 51 11.87 5.02 2.66
C THR A 51 13.11 4.26 2.21
N LEU A 52 14.09 4.96 1.64
CA LEU A 52 15.35 4.36 1.21
C LEU A 52 16.10 3.73 2.38
N TYR A 53 16.19 4.45 3.50
CA TYR A 53 16.82 3.95 4.73
C TYR A 53 16.19 2.64 5.22
N GLU A 54 14.85 2.59 5.28
CA GLU A 54 14.15 1.39 5.76
C GLU A 54 14.30 0.21 4.80
N LEU A 55 14.26 0.45 3.48
CA LEU A 55 14.49 -0.58 2.47
C LEU A 55 15.91 -1.13 2.55
N GLU A 56 16.92 -0.27 2.60
CA GLU A 56 18.33 -0.68 2.66
C GLU A 56 18.64 -1.47 3.91
N ARG A 57 18.13 -1.05 5.08
CA ARG A 57 18.34 -1.80 6.32
C ARG A 57 17.67 -3.19 6.33
N ASN A 58 16.65 -3.39 5.48
CA ASN A 58 16.00 -4.69 5.28
C ASN A 58 16.55 -5.45 4.06
N ASN A 59 17.70 -5.04 3.53
CA ASN A 59 18.39 -5.65 2.40
C ASN A 59 17.63 -5.64 1.07
N TYR A 60 16.84 -4.59 0.83
CA TYR A 60 16.22 -4.34 -0.46
C TYR A 60 17.10 -3.47 -1.36
N LEU A 61 17.11 -3.77 -2.65
CA LEU A 61 17.75 -2.92 -3.66
C LEU A 61 16.92 -1.67 -3.92
N THR A 62 17.59 -0.52 -3.97
CA THR A 62 16.95 0.80 -4.13
C THR A 62 17.35 1.53 -5.42
N THR A 63 18.23 0.94 -6.23
CA THR A 63 18.88 1.60 -7.37
C THR A 63 17.94 2.00 -8.51
N ASP A 64 16.87 1.23 -8.74
CA ASP A 64 15.95 1.43 -9.87
C ASP A 64 14.61 2.04 -9.47
N LEU A 65 14.50 2.49 -8.21
CA LEU A 65 13.28 3.08 -7.69
C LEU A 65 13.10 4.51 -8.18
N ARG A 66 11.89 4.83 -8.60
CA ARG A 66 11.51 6.20 -8.99
C ARG A 66 10.07 6.52 -8.60
N SER A 67 9.84 7.77 -8.29
CA SER A 67 8.50 8.33 -8.09
C SER A 67 7.90 8.69 -9.45
N LYS A 68 6.69 8.20 -9.74
CA LYS A 68 6.07 8.31 -11.07
C LYS A 68 4.57 8.47 -11.01
N ASP A 69 4.02 9.07 -12.06
CA ASP A 69 2.59 9.29 -12.23
C ASP A 69 1.88 8.01 -12.68
N TRP A 70 0.67 7.79 -12.22
CA TRP A 70 -0.14 6.64 -12.59
C TRP A 70 -0.54 6.60 -14.06
N SER A 71 -0.53 7.76 -14.76
CA SER A 71 -0.78 7.83 -16.20
C SER A 71 0.19 6.99 -17.04
N GLU A 72 1.37 6.68 -16.51
CA GLU A 72 2.30 5.75 -17.17
C GLU A 72 1.70 4.35 -17.37
N PHE A 73 0.73 3.97 -16.54
CA PHE A 73 0.08 2.65 -16.58
C PHE A 73 -1.30 2.66 -17.27
N GLU A 74 -1.75 3.82 -17.76
CA GLU A 74 -3.00 3.96 -18.51
C GLU A 74 -2.82 3.73 -20.01
N THR A 75 -1.59 3.73 -20.52
CA THR A 75 -1.29 3.64 -21.93
C THR A 75 -1.47 2.22 -22.47
N ALA A 76 -1.74 2.10 -23.78
CA ALA A 76 -1.92 0.80 -24.42
C ALA A 76 -0.66 -0.10 -24.35
N ASP A 77 0.52 0.51 -24.26
CA ASP A 77 1.82 -0.20 -24.18
C ASP A 77 2.22 -0.56 -22.74
N ALA A 78 1.49 -0.06 -21.75
CA ALA A 78 1.75 -0.38 -20.35
C ALA A 78 1.46 -1.86 -20.06
N PRO A 79 2.17 -2.46 -19.08
CA PRO A 79 1.83 -3.79 -18.61
C PRO A 79 0.37 -3.85 -18.14
N LYS A 80 -0.37 -4.86 -18.57
CA LYS A 80 -1.73 -5.07 -18.06
C LYS A 80 -1.67 -5.51 -16.61
N MET A 81 -2.39 -4.80 -15.75
CA MET A 81 -2.47 -5.12 -14.33
C MET A 81 -3.51 -6.23 -14.08
N ASP A 82 -3.17 -7.17 -13.24
CA ASP A 82 -4.09 -8.17 -12.69
C ASP A 82 -4.72 -7.67 -11.39
N PHE A 83 -3.97 -6.89 -10.63
CA PHE A 83 -4.39 -6.31 -9.35
C PHE A 83 -3.97 -4.85 -9.25
N VAL A 84 -4.83 -4.02 -8.68
CA VAL A 84 -4.53 -2.63 -8.32
C VAL A 84 -4.97 -2.39 -6.88
N PHE A 85 -4.02 -2.05 -6.01
CA PHE A 85 -4.27 -1.80 -4.60
C PHE A 85 -3.94 -0.36 -4.23
N THR A 86 -4.89 0.35 -3.62
CA THR A 86 -4.62 1.65 -2.99
C THR A 86 -4.09 1.43 -1.58
N VAL A 87 -3.00 2.11 -1.23
CA VAL A 87 -2.35 1.96 0.08
C VAL A 87 -2.43 3.22 0.95
N CYS A 88 -3.13 4.25 0.48
CA CYS A 88 -3.47 5.43 1.27
C CYS A 88 -4.92 5.85 1.03
N ASP A 89 -5.55 6.44 2.06
CA ASP A 89 -6.96 6.82 2.00
C ASP A 89 -7.23 7.93 0.99
N LYS A 90 -6.30 8.86 0.81
CA LYS A 90 -6.40 9.93 -0.19
C LYS A 90 -6.49 9.37 -1.61
N ALA A 91 -5.61 8.43 -1.98
CA ALA A 91 -5.66 7.79 -3.29
C ALA A 91 -6.94 6.95 -3.48
N ALA A 92 -7.46 6.34 -2.44
CA ALA A 92 -8.72 5.61 -2.47
C ALA A 92 -9.93 6.51 -2.70
N ALA A 93 -9.87 7.77 -2.24
CA ALA A 93 -10.93 8.77 -2.40
C ALA A 93 -10.88 9.50 -3.75
N GLU A 94 -9.78 9.41 -4.48
CA GLU A 94 -9.64 10.02 -5.80
C GLU A 94 -10.39 9.20 -6.86
N VAL A 95 -10.80 9.88 -7.95
CA VAL A 95 -11.37 9.19 -9.11
C VAL A 95 -10.24 8.42 -9.80
N CYS A 96 -10.18 7.12 -9.52
CA CYS A 96 -9.22 6.24 -10.17
C CYS A 96 -9.48 6.12 -11.67
N PRO A 97 -8.42 6.10 -12.49
CA PRO A 97 -8.55 5.77 -13.90
C PRO A 97 -9.21 4.40 -14.12
N VAL A 98 -9.79 4.23 -15.30
CA VAL A 98 -10.22 2.91 -15.76
C VAL A 98 -8.99 2.19 -16.31
N TRP A 99 -8.52 1.21 -15.57
CA TRP A 99 -7.32 0.45 -15.96
C TRP A 99 -7.62 -0.53 -17.09
N PRO A 100 -6.73 -0.62 -18.12
CA PRO A 100 -6.85 -1.63 -19.15
C PRO A 100 -6.88 -3.04 -18.56
N GLY A 101 -7.81 -3.90 -19.04
CA GLY A 101 -7.91 -5.29 -18.61
C GLY A 101 -8.76 -5.52 -17.36
N GLN A 102 -9.34 -4.51 -16.76
CA GLN A 102 -10.23 -4.59 -15.59
C GLN A 102 -9.60 -5.39 -14.44
N PRO A 103 -8.50 -4.93 -13.85
CA PRO A 103 -7.85 -5.62 -12.73
C PRO A 103 -8.77 -5.71 -11.52
N MET A 104 -8.51 -6.69 -10.67
CA MET A 104 -9.12 -6.73 -9.35
C MET A 104 -8.54 -5.61 -8.48
N THR A 105 -9.39 -4.96 -7.70
CA THR A 105 -9.00 -3.82 -6.86
C THR A 105 -9.33 -4.07 -5.41
N ALA A 106 -8.51 -3.53 -4.51
CA ALA A 106 -8.78 -3.49 -3.07
C ALA A 106 -8.10 -2.27 -2.44
N HIS A 107 -8.58 -1.89 -1.25
CA HIS A 107 -7.96 -0.83 -0.46
C HIS A 107 -7.23 -1.43 0.75
N TRP A 108 -5.91 -1.20 0.80
CA TRP A 108 -5.01 -1.64 1.87
C TRP A 108 -4.38 -0.44 2.58
N GLY A 109 -5.22 0.42 3.16
CA GLY A 109 -4.81 1.68 3.78
C GLY A 109 -3.76 1.48 4.88
N VAL A 110 -2.69 2.28 4.80
CA VAL A 110 -1.63 2.37 5.80
C VAL A 110 -1.44 3.84 6.15
N ARG A 111 -1.35 4.15 7.45
CA ARG A 111 -1.08 5.52 7.92
C ARG A 111 0.17 6.07 7.24
N ASP A 112 0.12 7.36 6.88
CA ASP A 112 1.26 8.01 6.24
C ASP A 112 2.41 8.20 7.23
N PRO A 113 3.55 7.51 7.05
CA PRO A 113 4.69 7.67 7.94
C PRO A 113 5.38 9.04 7.80
N ALA A 114 5.16 9.72 6.68
CA ALA A 114 5.72 11.07 6.46
C ALA A 114 5.00 12.17 7.28
N GLU A 115 3.81 11.88 7.81
CA GLU A 115 3.07 12.76 8.71
C GLU A 115 3.53 12.68 10.17
N GLU A 116 4.48 11.78 10.49
CA GLU A 116 5.00 11.66 11.84
C GLU A 116 5.74 12.91 12.24
N GLU A 117 5.28 13.53 13.32
CA GLU A 117 5.93 14.65 13.96
C GLU A 117 6.88 14.14 15.07
N GLY A 118 8.00 14.80 15.26
CA GLY A 118 8.97 14.41 16.26
C GLY A 118 10.40 14.34 15.73
N ASN A 119 11.26 13.66 16.50
CA ASN A 119 12.67 13.52 16.16
C ASN A 119 12.91 12.44 15.09
N GLU A 120 14.15 12.31 14.63
CA GLU A 120 14.54 11.32 13.63
C GLU A 120 14.22 9.88 14.05
N MET A 121 14.35 9.55 15.33
CA MET A 121 14.02 8.23 15.84
C MET A 121 12.52 7.93 15.70
N ALA A 122 11.65 8.88 16.03
CA ALA A 122 10.20 8.74 15.87
C ALA A 122 9.80 8.57 14.40
N LYS A 123 10.40 9.35 13.51
CA LYS A 123 10.16 9.25 12.05
C LYS A 123 10.62 7.92 11.50
N LYS A 124 11.82 7.45 11.83
CA LYS A 124 12.32 6.12 11.44
C LYS A 124 11.41 5.01 11.94
N ALA A 125 10.91 5.11 13.18
CA ALA A 125 9.97 4.15 13.74
C ALA A 125 8.63 4.13 12.98
N ALA A 126 8.12 5.28 12.55
CA ALA A 126 6.90 5.38 11.74
C ALA A 126 7.06 4.70 10.37
N PHE A 127 8.18 4.90 9.70
CA PHE A 127 8.49 4.23 8.44
C PHE A 127 8.66 2.72 8.62
N ALA A 128 9.31 2.28 9.70
CA ALA A 128 9.44 0.86 10.03
C ALA A 128 8.08 0.19 10.28
N ARG A 129 7.14 0.87 10.97
CA ARG A 129 5.77 0.37 11.16
C ARG A 129 5.02 0.24 9.84
N ALA A 130 5.06 1.26 8.99
CA ALA A 130 4.41 1.22 7.68
C ALA A 130 4.97 0.10 6.79
N PHE A 131 6.28 -0.07 6.77
CA PHE A 131 6.96 -1.17 6.07
C PHE A 131 6.46 -2.53 6.58
N LYS A 132 6.45 -2.72 7.89
CA LYS A 132 6.05 -3.99 8.53
C LYS A 132 4.59 -4.33 8.26
N GLU A 133 3.71 -3.34 8.31
CA GLU A 133 2.29 -3.52 8.01
C GLU A 133 2.06 -3.97 6.58
N LEU A 134 2.71 -3.33 5.61
CA LEU A 134 2.66 -3.73 4.20
C LEU A 134 3.29 -5.11 3.98
N GLN A 135 4.42 -5.40 4.64
CA GLN A 135 5.06 -6.71 4.56
C GLN A 135 4.13 -7.83 5.03
N ASN A 136 3.41 -7.62 6.12
CA ASN A 136 2.44 -8.59 6.64
C ASN A 136 1.30 -8.83 5.65
N ARG A 137 0.70 -7.77 5.11
CA ARG A 137 -0.38 -7.89 4.11
C ARG A 137 0.08 -8.58 2.83
N ILE A 138 1.22 -8.19 2.31
CA ILE A 138 1.77 -8.77 1.07
C ILE A 138 2.16 -10.23 1.29
N SER A 139 2.68 -10.60 2.47
CA SER A 139 2.97 -12.01 2.81
C SER A 139 1.72 -12.88 2.72
N ILE A 140 0.58 -12.40 3.22
CA ILE A 140 -0.69 -13.11 3.10
C ILE A 140 -1.10 -13.21 1.62
N PHE A 141 -1.04 -12.10 0.90
CA PHE A 141 -1.43 -12.03 -0.51
C PHE A 141 -0.63 -12.99 -1.40
N VAL A 142 0.69 -13.01 -1.29
CA VAL A 142 1.53 -13.87 -2.14
C VAL A 142 1.35 -15.36 -1.83
N SER A 143 0.80 -15.68 -0.65
CA SER A 143 0.48 -17.06 -0.23
C SER A 143 -0.87 -17.55 -0.73
N LEU A 144 -1.73 -16.68 -1.29
CA LEU A 144 -3.04 -17.06 -1.77
C LEU A 144 -2.93 -18.00 -3.00
N PRO A 145 -3.75 -19.05 -3.06
CA PRO A 145 -3.84 -19.94 -4.24
C PRO A 145 -4.70 -19.29 -5.34
N ILE A 146 -4.23 -18.20 -5.93
CA ILE A 146 -5.00 -17.30 -6.82
C ILE A 146 -5.68 -18.07 -7.96
N HIS A 147 -4.97 -19.02 -8.59
CA HIS A 147 -5.48 -19.81 -9.71
C HIS A 147 -6.54 -20.85 -9.31
N SER A 148 -6.67 -21.14 -8.00
CA SER A 148 -7.65 -22.11 -7.48
C SER A 148 -8.90 -21.44 -6.89
N LEU A 149 -8.89 -20.12 -6.73
CA LEU A 149 -10.01 -19.34 -6.21
C LEU A 149 -10.86 -18.79 -7.36
N ASP A 150 -12.18 -18.86 -7.22
CA ASP A 150 -13.04 -18.08 -8.08
C ASP A 150 -12.91 -16.57 -7.78
N LYS A 151 -13.35 -15.76 -8.74
CA LYS A 151 -13.18 -14.30 -8.65
C LYS A 151 -13.83 -13.68 -7.41
N LEU A 152 -14.98 -14.19 -7.00
CA LEU A 152 -15.71 -13.68 -5.83
C LEU A 152 -14.96 -13.97 -4.54
N LYS A 153 -14.52 -15.22 -4.35
CA LYS A 153 -13.74 -15.61 -3.18
C LYS A 153 -12.39 -14.91 -3.11
N LEU A 154 -11.76 -14.71 -4.27
CA LEU A 154 -10.51 -13.97 -4.33
C LEU A 154 -10.73 -12.52 -3.89
N GLN A 155 -11.81 -11.85 -4.37
CA GLN A 155 -12.15 -10.49 -3.95
C GLN A 155 -12.38 -10.41 -2.43
N GLU A 156 -13.12 -11.35 -1.85
CA GLU A 156 -13.34 -11.42 -0.40
C GLU A 156 -12.01 -11.51 0.36
N LYS A 157 -11.07 -12.34 -0.11
CA LYS A 157 -9.74 -12.47 0.49
C LYS A 157 -8.92 -11.18 0.39
N LEU A 158 -8.94 -10.51 -0.75
CA LEU A 158 -8.25 -9.23 -0.94
C LEU A 158 -8.79 -8.15 0.00
N ASP A 159 -10.11 -8.07 0.15
CA ASP A 159 -10.77 -7.12 1.04
C ASP A 159 -10.50 -7.45 2.52
N GLU A 160 -10.47 -8.73 2.88
CA GLU A 160 -10.11 -9.21 4.21
C GLU A 160 -8.69 -8.81 4.59
N ILE A 161 -7.72 -8.96 3.69
CA ILE A 161 -6.33 -8.50 3.90
C ILE A 161 -6.30 -7.00 4.21
N GLY A 162 -7.04 -6.19 3.47
CA GLY A 162 -7.14 -4.74 3.70
C GLY A 162 -7.72 -4.36 5.07
N ARG A 163 -8.61 -5.17 5.60
CA ARG A 163 -9.23 -4.97 6.93
C ARG A 163 -8.44 -5.57 8.09
N THR A 164 -7.43 -6.40 7.82
CA THR A 164 -6.62 -7.04 8.85
C THR A 164 -5.86 -5.99 9.65
N ARG A 165 -6.01 -6.05 10.98
CA ARG A 165 -5.25 -5.24 11.94
C ARG A 165 -4.03 -6.00 12.41
N PHE A 166 -2.91 -5.32 12.52
CA PHE A 166 -1.67 -5.88 13.06
C PHE A 166 -1.31 -5.16 14.35
N GLU A 167 -0.69 -5.85 15.30
CA GLU A 167 -0.22 -5.24 16.54
C GLU A 167 0.75 -4.07 16.22
N GLY A 168 0.46 -2.90 16.78
CA GLY A 168 1.22 -1.67 16.53
C GLY A 168 0.63 -0.73 15.47
N SER A 169 -0.45 -1.09 14.79
CA SER A 169 -1.23 -0.13 14.02
C SER A 169 -2.08 0.72 14.97
N HIS A 170 -1.70 1.98 15.16
CA HIS A 170 -2.49 2.92 15.95
C HIS A 170 -3.74 3.34 15.19
N ASP A 171 -4.88 2.86 15.66
CA ASP A 171 -6.19 3.39 15.29
C ASP A 171 -6.51 4.54 16.27
N GLU A 172 -6.35 5.77 15.85
CA GLU A 172 -6.98 6.91 16.50
C GLU A 172 -8.44 6.95 16.05
N SER A 173 -9.28 6.15 16.69
CA SER A 173 -10.71 6.43 16.71
C SER A 173 -10.90 7.77 17.43
N PRO A 174 -11.65 8.74 16.88
CA PRO A 174 -11.93 9.98 17.61
C PRO A 174 -12.68 9.61 18.89
N SER A 175 -12.08 9.91 20.04
CA SER A 175 -12.73 9.80 21.34
C SER A 175 -13.91 10.77 21.37
N THR A 176 -15.12 10.26 21.20
CA THR A 176 -16.31 10.96 21.61
C THR A 176 -16.34 11.00 23.13
N SER A 177 -15.86 12.08 23.69
CA SER A 177 -16.09 12.41 25.08
C SER A 177 -17.59 12.71 25.27
N PRO A 178 -18.28 12.05 26.16
CA PRO A 178 -19.62 12.47 26.51
C PRO A 178 -19.52 13.74 27.39
N ASP A 179 -20.03 14.83 26.85
CA ASP A 179 -20.27 16.07 27.60
C ASP A 179 -21.34 15.80 28.67
N THR A 180 -20.91 15.64 29.92
CA THR A 180 -21.78 15.65 31.09
C THR A 180 -21.74 16.99 31.74
N SER A 181 -22.41 17.98 31.17
CA SER A 181 -22.77 19.19 31.89
C SER A 181 -24.15 19.00 32.55
N THR A 182 -24.19 18.43 33.74
CA THR A 182 -25.31 18.57 34.64
C THR A 182 -25.08 19.79 35.50
N HIS A 183 -25.84 20.82 35.21
CA HIS A 183 -26.00 21.97 36.08
C HIS A 183 -27.15 21.67 37.08
N PRO A 184 -26.99 21.76 38.39
CA PRO A 184 -28.11 21.88 39.27
C PRO A 184 -28.45 23.32 39.52
N ALA A 185 -29.69 23.66 39.25
CA ALA A 185 -30.30 24.90 39.69
C ALA A 185 -30.61 24.83 41.18
N ALA A 186 -30.31 25.89 41.89
CA ALA A 186 -30.98 26.31 43.12
C ALA A 186 -30.95 27.83 43.17
#